data_84a785bbab3eb971d5d276f428044fe6
#
_entry.id   84a785bbab3eb971d5d276f428044fe6
#
_cell.length_a   1.000
_cell.length_b   1.000
_cell.length_c   1.000
_cell.angle_alpha   90.00
_cell.angle_beta   90.00
_cell.angle_gamma   90.00
#
_symmetry.space_group_name_H-M   'P 1'
#
loop_
_entity.id
_entity.type
_entity.pdbx_description
1 polymer ?
#
loop_
_entity_poly.entity_id
_entity_poly.type
_entity_poly.pdbx_seq_one_letter_code
_entity_poly.pdbx_strand_id
1 'polypeptide(L)'
;VYLDCKKRSCDGEFIRRELAMVDFVRDPKDAQVHALITKQRSASGRRFELLLYGLRSFDGQDFNLQVATPNDASNDQQRRAVLDKLKLGLTPYLLRTSLADNISVNFDAPVTRILADEGDTYDPWNYWVFRSEVGGKMENEDSRKLEETWTSFSANRVTEDWRLGVGIDYKQKNRQFL
;
A
#
# COMPACT_ATOMS: atom_id res chain seq x y z
N VAL A 1 21.29 -1.59 -10.19
CA VAL A 1 20.06 -0.78 -10.14
C VAL A 1 20.39 0.61 -9.61
N TYR A 2 19.89 1.66 -10.26
CA TYR A 2 19.87 3.01 -9.69
C TYR A 2 18.53 3.26 -9.00
N LEU A 3 18.56 3.51 -7.68
CA LEU A 3 17.37 3.77 -6.89
C LEU A 3 17.18 5.29 -6.71
N ASP A 4 16.22 5.87 -7.42
CA ASP A 4 15.81 7.26 -7.28
C ASP A 4 14.65 7.36 -6.28
N CYS A 5 15.02 7.68 -5.07
CA CYS A 5 14.11 7.67 -3.93
C CYS A 5 14.43 8.86 -3.03
N LYS A 6 13.58 9.87 -3.05
CA LYS A 6 13.69 11.00 -2.11
C LYS A 6 13.32 10.54 -0.70
N LYS A 7 14.03 11.01 0.34
CA LYS A 7 13.81 10.65 1.77
C LYS A 7 12.34 10.70 2.23
N ARG A 8 11.51 11.53 1.59
CA ARG A 8 10.08 11.63 1.90
C ARG A 8 9.21 10.60 1.17
N SER A 9 9.74 9.98 0.13
CA SER A 9 9.00 9.04 -0.71
C SER A 9 9.24 7.60 -0.30
N CYS A 10 10.48 7.24 0.02
CA CYS A 10 10.80 5.89 0.47
C CYS A 10 12.04 5.88 1.38
N ASP A 11 12.29 4.75 2.03
CA ASP A 11 13.47 4.48 2.84
C ASP A 11 14.50 3.72 2.00
N GLY A 12 15.38 4.47 1.32
CA GLY A 12 16.37 3.90 0.42
C GLY A 12 17.44 3.05 1.12
N GLU A 13 17.77 3.33 2.40
CA GLU A 13 18.72 2.53 3.18
C GLU A 13 18.11 1.17 3.54
N PHE A 14 16.84 1.18 3.96
CA PHE A 14 16.08 -0.04 4.21
C PHE A 14 16.02 -0.91 2.95
N ILE A 15 15.66 -0.34 1.80
CA ILE A 15 15.57 -1.07 0.53
C ILE A 15 16.92 -1.71 0.15
N ARG A 16 18.03 -0.96 0.23
CA ARG A 16 19.36 -1.50 -0.09
C ARG A 16 19.78 -2.63 0.82
N ARG A 17 19.44 -2.55 2.10
CA ARG A 17 19.75 -3.60 3.08
C ARG A 17 18.93 -4.87 2.82
N GLU A 18 17.64 -4.73 2.53
CA GLU A 18 16.74 -5.88 2.32
C GLU A 18 16.91 -6.53 0.94
N LEU A 19 17.47 -5.81 -0.03
CA LEU A 19 17.77 -6.29 -1.38
C LEU A 19 19.30 -6.44 -1.60
N ALA A 20 20.00 -7.03 -0.64
CA ALA A 20 21.46 -7.19 -0.68
C ALA A 20 21.96 -7.98 -1.89
N MET A 21 21.09 -8.77 -2.55
CA MET A 21 21.39 -9.48 -3.80
C MET A 21 21.43 -8.58 -5.04
N VAL A 22 20.97 -7.33 -4.92
CA VAL A 22 20.92 -6.37 -6.03
C VAL A 22 22.03 -5.35 -5.86
N ASP A 23 22.86 -5.20 -6.87
CA ASP A 23 23.89 -4.16 -6.90
C ASP A 23 23.26 -2.79 -7.14
N PHE A 24 23.33 -1.92 -6.13
CA PHE A 24 22.86 -0.55 -6.22
C PHE A 24 23.99 0.40 -6.57
N VAL A 25 23.85 1.06 -7.72
CA VAL A 25 24.82 2.06 -8.19
C VAL A 25 24.41 3.48 -7.76
N ARG A 26 25.40 4.38 -7.69
CA ARG A 26 25.20 5.78 -7.33
C ARG A 26 24.95 6.67 -8.52
N ASP A 27 25.52 6.33 -9.67
CA ASP A 27 25.34 7.06 -10.92
C ASP A 27 24.30 6.35 -11.80
N PRO A 28 23.26 7.03 -12.25
CA PRO A 28 22.28 6.44 -13.17
C PRO A 28 22.90 5.95 -14.48
N LYS A 29 24.07 6.48 -14.87
CA LYS A 29 24.79 6.03 -16.09
C LYS A 29 25.32 4.61 -15.96
N ASP A 30 25.58 4.14 -14.76
CA ASP A 30 26.08 2.79 -14.52
C ASP A 30 24.98 1.76 -14.29
N ALA A 31 23.74 2.23 -14.26
CA ALA A 31 22.58 1.38 -14.00
C ALA A 31 22.14 0.59 -15.23
N GLN A 32 21.61 -0.60 -14.99
CA GLN A 32 20.86 -1.36 -15.99
C GLN A 32 19.34 -1.20 -15.79
N VAL A 33 18.92 -0.79 -14.59
CA VAL A 33 17.53 -0.47 -14.26
C VAL A 33 17.51 0.80 -13.42
N HIS A 34 16.66 1.76 -13.79
CA HIS A 34 16.39 2.95 -13.00
C HIS A 34 15.03 2.78 -12.32
N ALA A 35 15.03 2.68 -11.01
CA ALA A 35 13.82 2.56 -10.19
C ALA A 35 13.49 3.91 -9.54
N LEU A 36 12.47 4.58 -10.04
CA LEU A 36 11.94 5.83 -9.51
C LEU A 36 10.75 5.54 -8.61
N ILE A 37 10.81 5.98 -7.35
CA ILE A 37 9.73 5.81 -6.38
C ILE A 37 9.17 7.17 -5.99
N THR A 38 7.88 7.37 -6.26
CA THR A 38 7.14 8.57 -5.88
C THR A 38 6.07 8.23 -4.85
N LYS A 39 5.67 9.23 -4.05
CA LYS A 39 4.66 9.11 -3.01
C LYS A 39 3.67 10.24 -3.11
N GLN A 40 2.40 9.89 -3.13
CA GLN A 40 1.27 10.81 -3.13
C GLN A 40 0.37 10.54 -1.93
N ARG A 41 -0.25 11.59 -1.40
CA ARG A 41 -1.29 11.48 -0.39
C ARG A 41 -2.65 11.50 -1.07
N SER A 42 -3.56 10.66 -0.59
CA SER A 42 -4.96 10.65 -0.98
C SER A 42 -5.85 10.67 0.27
N ALA A 43 -7.12 10.88 0.11
CA ALA A 43 -8.08 10.86 1.21
C ALA A 43 -8.11 9.51 1.95
N SER A 44 -7.89 8.40 1.23
CA SER A 44 -7.90 7.04 1.77
C SER A 44 -6.53 6.54 2.28
N GLY A 45 -5.44 7.31 2.09
CA GLY A 45 -4.12 6.87 2.51
C GLY A 45 -2.98 7.44 1.67
N ARG A 46 -1.94 6.63 1.52
CA ARG A 46 -0.76 6.98 0.72
C ARG A 46 -0.64 6.04 -0.45
N ARG A 47 -0.43 6.59 -1.63
CA ARG A 47 -0.14 5.85 -2.85
C ARG A 47 1.32 6.01 -3.20
N PHE A 48 1.98 4.90 -3.46
CA PHE A 48 3.33 4.86 -3.98
C PHE A 48 3.27 4.36 -5.42
N GLU A 49 4.00 5.03 -6.28
CA GLU A 49 4.18 4.65 -7.67
C GLU A 49 5.65 4.32 -7.88
N LEU A 50 5.89 3.16 -8.46
CA LEU A 50 7.22 2.63 -8.75
C LEU A 50 7.36 2.50 -10.27
N LEU A 51 8.16 3.37 -10.84
CA LEU A 51 8.50 3.35 -12.27
C LEU A 51 9.88 2.71 -12.42
N LEU A 52 9.93 1.58 -13.10
CA LEU A 52 11.19 0.90 -13.40
C LEU A 52 11.46 1.05 -14.89
N TYR A 53 12.54 1.73 -15.22
CA TYR A 53 13.00 1.92 -16.58
C TYR A 53 14.15 0.98 -16.86
N GLY A 54 14.00 0.11 -17.85
CA GLY A 54 15.10 -0.72 -18.35
C GLY A 54 16.11 0.13 -19.11
N LEU A 55 17.39 -0.08 -18.81
CA LEU A 55 18.49 0.64 -19.48
C LEU A 55 19.47 -0.39 -20.08
N ARG A 56 20.20 0.01 -21.10
CA ARG A 56 21.22 -0.82 -21.74
C ARG A 56 20.67 -2.17 -22.23
N SER A 57 21.04 -3.30 -21.58
CA SER A 57 20.59 -4.65 -21.94
C SER A 57 19.08 -4.87 -21.69
N PHE A 58 18.44 -3.99 -20.94
CA PHE A 58 17.01 -4.02 -20.63
C PHE A 58 16.22 -2.86 -21.25
N ASP A 59 16.82 -2.16 -22.22
CA ASP A 59 16.17 -1.05 -22.89
C ASP A 59 14.80 -1.44 -23.47
N GLY A 60 13.81 -0.58 -23.26
CA GLY A 60 12.41 -0.80 -23.66
C GLY A 60 11.62 -1.76 -22.76
N GLN A 61 12.18 -2.25 -21.66
CA GLN A 61 11.47 -3.05 -20.67
C GLN A 61 11.14 -2.19 -19.46
N ASP A 62 10.02 -1.48 -19.53
CA ASP A 62 9.58 -0.58 -18.50
C ASP A 62 8.38 -1.16 -17.76
N PHE A 63 8.35 -0.96 -16.45
CA PHE A 63 7.24 -1.41 -15.61
C PHE A 63 6.74 -0.25 -14.74
N ASN A 64 5.43 -0.14 -14.66
CA ASN A 64 4.76 0.78 -13.72
C ASN A 64 3.94 -0.05 -12.73
N LEU A 65 4.28 0.08 -11.46
CA LEU A 65 3.64 -0.62 -10.36
C LEU A 65 3.13 0.40 -9.34
N GLN A 66 2.01 0.09 -8.73
CA GLN A 66 1.44 0.94 -7.70
C GLN A 66 1.14 0.11 -6.45
N VAL A 67 1.30 0.73 -5.29
CA VAL A 67 0.86 0.20 -4.01
C VAL A 67 0.24 1.30 -3.19
N ALA A 68 -0.91 1.01 -2.60
CA ALA A 68 -1.60 1.90 -1.68
C ALA A 68 -1.52 1.37 -0.25
N THR A 69 -1.31 2.26 0.70
CA THR A 69 -1.37 1.95 2.13
C THR A 69 -2.40 2.84 2.80
N PRO A 70 -3.18 2.33 3.75
CA PRO A 70 -4.17 3.13 4.47
C PRO A 70 -3.51 4.23 5.32
N ASN A 71 -4.30 5.19 5.79
CA ASN A 71 -3.80 6.34 6.56
C ASN A 71 -3.16 5.94 7.89
N ASP A 72 -3.66 4.89 8.51
CA ASP A 72 -3.21 4.33 9.79
C ASP A 72 -2.00 3.39 9.65
N ALA A 73 -1.59 3.08 8.41
CA ALA A 73 -0.41 2.26 8.20
C ALA A 73 0.84 2.89 8.81
N SER A 74 1.55 2.13 9.64
CA SER A 74 2.82 2.53 10.22
C SER A 74 3.89 2.76 9.14
N ASN A 75 4.96 3.46 9.50
CA ASN A 75 6.09 3.65 8.57
C ASN A 75 6.72 2.31 8.17
N ASP A 76 6.75 1.34 9.07
CA ASP A 76 7.26 -0.01 8.77
C ASP A 76 6.38 -0.74 7.75
N GLN A 77 5.08 -0.71 7.92
CA GLN A 77 4.13 -1.29 6.97
C GLN A 77 4.26 -0.64 5.58
N GLN A 78 4.42 0.69 5.52
CA GLN A 78 4.61 1.40 4.27
C GLN A 78 5.90 1.01 3.55
N ARG A 79 7.05 0.99 4.26
CA ARG A 79 8.33 0.64 3.64
C ARG A 79 8.38 -0.82 3.19
N ARG A 80 7.73 -1.76 3.93
CA ARG A 80 7.60 -3.16 3.51
C ARG A 80 6.72 -3.29 2.26
N ALA A 81 5.58 -2.62 2.21
CA ALA A 81 4.70 -2.63 1.03
C ALA A 81 5.41 -2.11 -0.23
N VAL A 82 6.23 -1.05 -0.09
CA VAL A 82 7.05 -0.53 -1.19
C VAL A 82 8.14 -1.54 -1.59
N LEU A 83 8.82 -2.16 -0.61
CA LEU A 83 9.85 -3.16 -0.84
C LEU A 83 9.30 -4.37 -1.61
N ASP A 84 8.15 -4.91 -1.19
CA ASP A 84 7.54 -6.08 -1.82
C ASP A 84 7.09 -5.77 -3.26
N LYS A 85 6.57 -4.56 -3.50
CA LYS A 85 6.28 -4.10 -4.86
C LYS A 85 7.54 -3.94 -5.71
N LEU A 86 8.62 -3.44 -5.13
CA LEU A 86 9.90 -3.29 -5.82
C LEU A 86 10.51 -4.65 -6.17
N LYS A 87 10.45 -5.63 -5.25
CA LYS A 87 10.85 -7.02 -5.51
C LYS A 87 10.12 -7.59 -6.72
N LEU A 88 8.79 -7.43 -6.74
CA LEU A 88 7.96 -7.88 -7.87
C LEU A 88 8.37 -7.20 -9.18
N GLY A 89 8.58 -5.88 -9.17
CA GLY A 89 8.98 -5.13 -10.36
C GLY A 89 10.38 -5.46 -10.86
N LEU A 90 11.30 -5.84 -9.99
CA LEU A 90 12.66 -6.23 -10.37
C LEU A 90 12.74 -7.68 -10.86
N THR A 91 11.78 -8.53 -10.52
CA THR A 91 11.79 -9.96 -10.89
C THR A 91 12.01 -10.20 -12.39
N PRO A 92 11.32 -9.51 -13.33
CA PRO A 92 11.52 -9.74 -14.77
C PRO A 92 12.96 -9.47 -15.25
N TYR A 93 13.65 -8.52 -14.63
CA TYR A 93 15.05 -8.24 -14.93
C TYR A 93 15.98 -9.29 -14.35
N LEU A 94 15.73 -9.71 -13.09
CA LEU A 94 16.53 -10.70 -12.39
C LEU A 94 16.46 -12.09 -13.05
N LEU A 95 15.30 -12.47 -13.59
CA LEU A 95 15.12 -13.72 -14.33
C LEU A 95 15.98 -13.84 -15.58
N ARG A 96 16.56 -12.73 -16.05
CA ARG A 96 17.49 -12.69 -17.20
C ARG A 96 18.96 -12.63 -16.78
N THR A 97 19.24 -12.85 -15.51
CA THR A 97 20.60 -12.88 -14.93
C THR A 97 20.88 -14.24 -14.33
N SER A 98 22.09 -14.45 -13.89
CA SER A 98 22.50 -15.67 -13.14
C SER A 98 21.80 -15.83 -11.79
N LEU A 99 21.04 -14.83 -11.34
CA LEU A 99 20.23 -14.89 -10.11
C LEU A 99 18.89 -15.61 -10.31
N ALA A 100 18.52 -15.95 -11.55
CA ALA A 100 17.24 -16.59 -11.86
C ALA A 100 17.00 -17.87 -11.04
N ASP A 101 18.04 -18.69 -10.89
CA ASP A 101 17.98 -19.97 -10.17
C ASP A 101 17.74 -19.81 -8.65
N ASN A 102 17.99 -18.60 -8.11
CA ASN A 102 17.83 -18.28 -6.70
C ASN A 102 16.48 -17.59 -6.41
N ILE A 103 15.62 -17.42 -7.42
CA ILE A 103 14.33 -16.74 -7.27
C ILE A 103 13.23 -17.78 -7.16
N SER A 104 12.49 -17.74 -6.06
CA SER A 104 11.23 -18.48 -5.92
C SER A 104 10.07 -17.50 -5.81
N VAL A 105 8.99 -17.78 -6.53
CA VAL A 105 7.75 -16.98 -6.49
C VAL A 105 6.67 -17.83 -5.84
N ASN A 106 6.17 -17.38 -4.70
CA ASN A 106 5.07 -18.04 -4.01
C ASN A 106 3.80 -17.20 -4.18
N PHE A 107 2.70 -17.85 -4.52
CA PHE A 107 1.39 -17.23 -4.59
C PHE A 107 0.59 -17.61 -3.36
N ASP A 108 0.33 -16.66 -2.49
CA ASP A 108 -0.44 -16.87 -1.25
C ASP A 108 -1.96 -16.95 -1.50
N ALA A 109 -2.41 -16.66 -2.72
CA ALA A 109 -3.80 -16.81 -3.07
C ALA A 109 -4.13 -18.28 -3.38
N PRO A 110 -5.26 -18.83 -2.87
CA PRO A 110 -5.69 -20.16 -3.27
C PRO A 110 -5.85 -20.19 -4.79
N VAL A 111 -5.22 -21.17 -5.45
CA VAL A 111 -5.15 -21.34 -6.91
C VAL A 111 -6.54 -21.36 -7.56
N THR A 112 -7.57 -21.69 -6.80
CA THR A 112 -8.98 -21.67 -7.20
C THR A 112 -9.47 -20.29 -7.68
N ARG A 113 -8.80 -19.19 -7.32
CA ARG A 113 -9.17 -17.84 -7.77
C ARG A 113 -8.47 -17.39 -9.06
N ILE A 114 -7.39 -18.04 -9.45
CA ILE A 114 -6.63 -17.69 -10.68
C ILE A 114 -7.23 -18.36 -11.91
N LEU A 115 -7.95 -19.48 -11.71
CA LEU A 115 -8.61 -20.23 -12.79
C LEU A 115 -10.13 -19.99 -12.84
N ALA A 116 -10.67 -19.17 -11.95
CA ALA A 116 -12.06 -18.75 -12.02
C ALA A 116 -12.15 -17.59 -13.01
N ASP A 117 -12.25 -17.97 -14.24
CA ASP A 117 -13.13 -17.49 -15.28
C ASP A 117 -13.57 -16.02 -15.17
N GLU A 118 -13.59 -15.36 -16.30
CA GLU A 118 -14.31 -14.11 -16.60
C GLU A 118 -15.85 -14.25 -16.41
N GLY A 119 -16.29 -15.01 -15.42
CA GLY A 119 -17.67 -15.27 -15.10
C GLY A 119 -17.91 -15.17 -13.60
N ASP A 120 -18.67 -14.18 -13.18
CA ASP A 120 -19.34 -14.03 -11.89
C ASP A 120 -18.52 -14.45 -10.66
N THR A 121 -17.68 -13.57 -10.17
CA THR A 121 -17.29 -13.62 -8.76
C THR A 121 -18.57 -13.48 -7.93
N TYR A 122 -19.05 -14.61 -7.40
CA TYR A 122 -20.15 -14.59 -6.45
C TYR A 122 -19.73 -13.76 -5.25
N ASP A 123 -20.12 -12.50 -5.26
CA ASP A 123 -19.99 -11.59 -4.14
C ASP A 123 -21.28 -11.68 -3.32
N PRO A 124 -21.26 -12.36 -2.16
CA PRO A 124 -22.45 -12.53 -1.32
C PRO A 124 -22.97 -11.19 -0.79
N TRP A 125 -22.17 -10.16 -0.83
CA TRP A 125 -22.49 -8.82 -0.37
C TRP A 125 -22.93 -7.88 -1.50
N ASN A 126 -22.88 -8.32 -2.76
CA ASN A 126 -23.29 -7.57 -3.94
C ASN A 126 -22.71 -6.13 -3.94
N TYR A 127 -21.36 -6.06 -3.81
CA TYR A 127 -20.57 -4.82 -3.74
C TYR A 127 -20.85 -3.92 -2.52
N TRP A 128 -21.52 -4.42 -1.48
CA TRP A 128 -21.68 -3.71 -0.24
C TRP A 128 -20.43 -3.83 0.64
N VAL A 129 -19.97 -2.70 1.11
CA VAL A 129 -18.89 -2.60 2.11
C VAL A 129 -19.46 -1.94 3.36
N PHE A 130 -19.44 -2.68 4.47
CA PHE A 130 -19.86 -2.20 5.77
C PHE A 130 -18.65 -1.82 6.61
N ARG A 131 -18.73 -0.71 7.32
CA ARG A 131 -17.72 -0.27 8.27
C ARG A 131 -18.41 0.15 9.55
N SER A 132 -17.91 -0.32 10.67
CA SER A 132 -18.32 0.14 12.00
C SER A 132 -17.10 0.60 12.78
N GLU A 133 -17.23 1.69 13.50
CA GLU A 133 -16.20 2.24 14.37
C GLU A 133 -16.84 2.62 15.71
N VAL A 134 -16.19 2.25 16.80
CA VAL A 134 -16.57 2.63 18.16
C VAL A 134 -15.34 3.18 18.84
N GLY A 135 -15.48 4.32 19.49
CA GLY A 135 -14.37 4.93 20.22
C GLY A 135 -14.84 5.72 21.43
N GLY A 136 -13.90 6.00 22.31
CA GLY A 136 -14.16 6.82 23.50
C GLY A 136 -12.89 7.59 23.91
N LYS A 137 -13.11 8.75 24.52
CA LYS A 137 -12.08 9.57 25.15
C LYS A 137 -12.54 9.94 26.54
N MET A 138 -11.66 9.75 27.52
CA MET A 138 -11.83 10.23 28.89
C MET A 138 -10.71 11.20 29.22
N GLU A 139 -11.06 12.35 29.77
CA GLU A 139 -10.14 13.37 30.21
C GLU A 139 -10.56 13.80 31.62
N ASN A 140 -9.67 13.69 32.57
CA ASN A 140 -9.91 13.98 33.97
C ASN A 140 -8.90 15.04 34.43
N GLU A 141 -9.38 16.22 34.76
CA GLU A 141 -8.61 17.32 35.30
C GLU A 141 -9.22 17.67 36.69
N ASP A 142 -8.44 18.32 37.56
CA ASP A 142 -8.83 18.61 38.95
C ASP A 142 -10.16 19.40 39.08
N SER A 143 -10.55 20.13 38.03
CA SER A 143 -11.77 20.95 38.01
C SER A 143 -12.80 20.51 36.97
N ARG A 144 -12.49 19.49 36.15
CA ARG A 144 -13.34 19.09 35.01
C ARG A 144 -13.15 17.65 34.62
N LYS A 145 -14.26 16.96 34.46
CA LYS A 145 -14.29 15.60 33.88
C LYS A 145 -15.01 15.64 32.53
N LEU A 146 -14.35 15.12 31.51
CA LEU A 146 -14.88 15.01 30.17
C LEU A 146 -14.91 13.53 29.76
N GLU A 147 -16.08 13.06 29.36
CA GLU A 147 -16.29 11.75 28.77
C GLU A 147 -16.90 11.95 27.38
N GLU A 148 -16.27 11.39 26.38
CA GLU A 148 -16.73 11.47 25.00
C GLU A 148 -16.75 10.05 24.41
N THR A 149 -17.88 9.64 23.87
CA THR A 149 -18.03 8.37 23.17
C THR A 149 -18.57 8.62 21.78
N TRP A 150 -18.09 7.87 20.81
CA TRP A 150 -18.60 7.94 19.44
C TRP A 150 -18.79 6.55 18.86
N THR A 151 -19.77 6.42 18.02
CA THR A 151 -20.04 5.23 17.24
C THR A 151 -20.39 5.69 15.83
N SER A 152 -19.77 5.11 14.83
CA SER A 152 -20.12 5.30 13.44
C SER A 152 -20.41 3.98 12.77
N PHE A 153 -21.35 4.00 11.87
CA PHE A 153 -21.66 2.90 10.98
C PHE A 153 -21.83 3.43 9.57
N SER A 154 -21.19 2.82 8.60
CA SER A 154 -21.38 3.16 7.19
C SER A 154 -21.54 1.91 6.34
N ALA A 155 -22.42 2.03 5.34
CA ALA A 155 -22.64 1.03 4.31
C ALA A 155 -22.47 1.71 2.95
N ASN A 156 -21.57 1.20 2.14
CA ASN A 156 -21.26 1.76 0.83
C ASN A 156 -21.38 0.68 -0.23
N ARG A 157 -22.00 1.02 -1.34
CA ARG A 157 -22.07 0.18 -2.53
C ARG A 157 -21.56 0.96 -3.73
N VAL A 158 -20.63 0.38 -4.47
CA VAL A 158 -20.08 0.96 -5.70
C VAL A 158 -20.17 -0.07 -6.79
N THR A 159 -20.92 0.23 -7.82
CA THR A 159 -20.98 -0.53 -9.08
C THR A 159 -20.51 0.37 -10.22
N GLU A 160 -20.42 -0.13 -11.42
CA GLU A 160 -20.06 0.68 -12.59
C GLU A 160 -21.02 1.86 -12.82
N ASP A 161 -22.33 1.64 -12.57
CA ASP A 161 -23.37 2.62 -12.83
C ASP A 161 -23.78 3.43 -11.60
N TRP A 162 -23.52 2.93 -10.38
CA TRP A 162 -24.11 3.47 -9.15
C TRP A 162 -23.09 3.60 -8.03
N ARG A 163 -23.19 4.71 -7.33
CA ARG A 163 -22.49 4.89 -6.04
C ARG A 163 -23.51 5.29 -4.99
N LEU A 164 -23.75 4.39 -4.04
CA LEU A 164 -24.66 4.62 -2.91
C LEU A 164 -23.87 4.52 -1.61
N GLY A 165 -24.08 5.47 -0.70
CA GLY A 165 -23.48 5.46 0.63
C GLY A 165 -24.49 5.95 1.66
N VAL A 166 -24.57 5.23 2.77
CA VAL A 166 -25.35 5.60 3.95
C VAL A 166 -24.43 5.54 5.15
N GLY A 167 -24.43 6.59 5.98
CA GLY A 167 -23.67 6.66 7.21
C GLY A 167 -24.53 7.15 8.37
N ILE A 168 -24.30 6.62 9.54
CA ILE A 168 -24.90 7.05 10.81
C ILE A 168 -23.75 7.26 11.79
N ASP A 169 -23.66 8.49 12.30
CA ASP A 169 -22.69 8.86 13.32
C ASP A 169 -23.42 9.26 14.58
N TYR A 170 -23.04 8.66 15.70
CA TYR A 170 -23.54 9.03 17.02
C TYR A 170 -22.38 9.45 17.88
N LYS A 171 -22.48 10.63 18.48
CA LYS A 171 -21.48 11.19 19.38
C LYS A 171 -22.15 11.68 20.64
N GLN A 172 -21.70 11.19 21.78
CA GLN A 172 -22.13 11.64 23.09
C GLN A 172 -20.97 12.28 23.84
N LYS A 173 -21.22 13.44 24.40
CA LYS A 173 -20.25 14.21 25.18
C LYS A 173 -20.85 14.59 26.52
N ASN A 174 -20.24 14.12 27.58
CA ASN A 174 -20.64 14.44 28.95
C ASN A 174 -19.54 15.28 29.62
N ARG A 175 -19.91 16.40 30.20
CA ARG A 175 -19.00 17.29 30.93
C ARG A 175 -19.53 17.50 32.34
N GLN A 176 -18.70 17.26 33.32
CA GLN A 176 -18.97 17.57 34.71
C GLN A 176 -17.91 18.54 35.22
N PHE A 177 -18.38 19.59 35.87
CA PHE A 177 -17.53 20.55 36.58
C PHE A 177 -17.61 20.20 38.07
N LEU A 178 -16.46 20.06 38.70
CA LEU A 178 -16.32 19.73 40.14
C LEU A 178 -16.19 21.02 40.94
#